data_f949b73f5d608bd4177c240d6928f3d6
#
_entry.id   f949b73f5d608bd4177c240d6928f3d6
#
_cell.length_a   1.000
_cell.length_b   1.000
_cell.length_c   1.000
_cell.angle_alpha   90.00
_cell.angle_beta   90.00
_cell.angle_gamma   90.00
#
_symmetry.space_group_name_H-M   'P 1'
#
loop_
_entity.id
_entity.type
_entity.pdbx_description
1 polymer ?
#
loop_
_entity_poly.entity_id
_entity_poly.type
_entity_poly.pdbx_seq_one_letter_code
_entity_poly.pdbx_strand_id
1 'polypeptide(L)'
;MKNFQSKSPVQEKELQLKVPSVTDYMTPVSRLITIKEDTPVLEVLDLLLSKRITGAPVLNDQGEVVGLIDDKDCLNILLGGAYYNHPVEKDTVGEYMSNVMKSISIDFDIINVANTFLTTPYKRLLVMDHDGKLAGQISRRDILRAIKDMNMGSTW
;
A
#
# COMPACT_ATOMS: atom_id res chain seq x y z
N MET A 1 6.51 45.16 -18.13
CA MET A 1 6.79 44.84 -17.77
C MET A 1 7.06 44.35 -17.09
N LYS A 2 7.23 43.98 -16.69
CA LYS A 2 7.49 43.44 -16.10
C LYS A 2 7.69 42.88 -15.46
N ASN A 3 7.58 42.67 -15.08
CA ASN A 3 7.92 42.28 -14.43
C ASN A 3 7.70 41.35 -13.79
N PHE A 4 7.60 40.46 -13.90
CA PHE A 4 7.58 39.59 -13.43
C PHE A 4 8.48 39.36 -12.65
N GLN A 5 8.68 39.61 -12.18
CA GLN A 5 9.38 39.48 -11.58
C GLN A 5 9.88 38.81 -11.07
N SER A 6 10.43 38.81 -10.92
CA SER A 6 11.41 37.92 -10.37
C SER A 6 11.33 37.87 -8.88
N LYS A 7 10.80 36.75 -8.43
CA LYS A 7 10.83 36.49 -7.00
C LYS A 7 12.22 36.13 -6.55
N SER A 8 12.58 36.56 -5.36
CA SER A 8 13.83 36.14 -4.78
C SER A 8 13.82 34.64 -4.50
N PRO A 9 14.96 33.95 -4.47
CA PRO A 9 15.00 32.54 -4.11
C PRO A 9 14.36 32.22 -2.76
N VAL A 10 14.47 33.13 -1.79
CA VAL A 10 13.83 32.94 -0.48
C VAL A 10 12.31 32.98 -0.59
N GLN A 11 11.78 33.92 -1.36
CA GLN A 11 10.33 34.04 -1.59
C GLN A 11 9.78 32.82 -2.34
N GLU A 12 10.51 32.31 -3.31
CA GLU A 12 10.11 31.11 -4.03
C GLU A 12 10.07 29.91 -3.09
N LYS A 13 11.04 29.76 -2.19
CA LYS A 13 11.04 28.70 -1.20
C LYS A 13 9.86 28.80 -0.24
N GLU A 14 9.52 29.99 0.19
CA GLU A 14 8.40 30.23 1.10
C GLU A 14 7.06 29.93 0.45
N LEU A 15 6.96 30.13 -0.86
CA LEU A 15 5.73 29.87 -1.62
C LEU A 15 5.63 28.42 -2.08
N GLN A 16 6.71 27.66 -2.04
CA GLN A 16 6.65 26.26 -2.38
C GLN A 16 5.93 25.47 -1.31
N LEU A 17 4.93 24.72 -1.74
CA LEU A 17 4.23 23.79 -0.87
C LEU A 17 5.21 22.69 -0.46
N LYS A 18 5.40 22.53 0.84
CA LYS A 18 6.14 21.37 1.35
C LYS A 18 5.28 20.14 1.23
N VAL A 19 5.63 19.29 0.28
CA VAL A 19 4.89 18.04 0.07
C VAL A 19 5.58 16.94 0.88
N PRO A 20 4.86 16.30 1.79
CA PRO A 20 5.44 15.21 2.58
C PRO A 20 5.85 14.03 1.69
N SER A 21 6.82 13.27 2.19
CA SER A 21 7.20 12.00 1.60
C SER A 21 6.14 10.94 1.88
N VAL A 22 6.04 9.94 1.01
CA VAL A 22 5.21 8.77 1.25
C VAL A 22 5.58 8.10 2.57
N THR A 23 6.85 8.14 2.95
CA THR A 23 7.32 7.50 4.19
C THR A 23 6.75 8.14 5.45
N ASP A 24 6.28 9.38 5.36
CA ASP A 24 5.69 10.09 6.52
C ASP A 24 4.28 9.61 6.83
N TYR A 25 3.59 8.98 5.87
CA TYR A 25 2.18 8.60 6.01
C TYR A 25 1.89 7.12 5.76
N MET A 26 2.84 6.38 5.23
CA MET A 26 2.65 4.94 5.02
C MET A 26 2.64 4.19 6.35
N THR A 27 2.09 2.97 6.33
CA THR A 27 2.33 2.01 7.39
C THR A 27 3.69 1.37 7.13
N PRO A 28 4.69 1.58 8.01
CA PRO A 28 6.01 0.99 7.78
C PRO A 28 5.96 -0.52 7.94
N VAL A 29 6.89 -1.20 7.29
CA VAL A 29 6.95 -2.67 7.29
C VAL A 29 7.02 -3.25 8.72
N SER A 30 7.62 -2.52 9.65
CA SER A 30 7.72 -2.94 11.06
C SER A 30 6.36 -3.08 11.76
N ARG A 31 5.34 -2.40 11.26
CA ARG A 31 3.97 -2.48 11.80
C ARG A 31 2.99 -3.10 10.82
N LEU A 32 3.46 -3.43 9.63
CA LEU A 32 2.63 -4.01 8.60
C LEU A 32 2.47 -5.50 8.83
N ILE A 33 1.25 -6.00 8.69
CA ILE A 33 1.01 -7.44 8.75
C ILE A 33 1.42 -8.02 7.41
N THR A 34 2.34 -8.98 7.43
CA THR A 34 2.78 -9.70 6.25
C THR A 34 2.55 -11.19 6.46
N ILE A 35 2.42 -11.93 5.38
CA ILE A 35 2.08 -13.35 5.41
C ILE A 35 3.12 -14.09 4.58
N LYS A 36 3.54 -15.26 5.05
CA LYS A 36 4.44 -16.12 4.28
C LYS A 36 3.66 -16.92 3.26
N GLU A 37 4.26 -17.17 2.11
CA GLU A 37 3.56 -17.85 1.01
C GLU A 37 3.17 -19.31 1.33
N ASP A 38 3.84 -19.94 2.28
CA ASP A 38 3.53 -21.29 2.72
C ASP A 38 2.50 -21.34 3.86
N THR A 39 1.95 -20.21 4.26
CA THR A 39 0.93 -20.14 5.32
C THR A 39 -0.34 -20.83 4.86
N PRO A 40 -0.93 -21.70 5.69
CA PRO A 40 -2.23 -22.30 5.37
C PRO A 40 -3.29 -21.24 5.17
N VAL A 41 -4.12 -21.43 4.15
CA VAL A 41 -5.11 -20.43 3.77
C VAL A 41 -6.13 -20.13 4.87
N LEU A 42 -6.51 -21.15 5.66
CA LEU A 42 -7.46 -20.96 6.77
C LEU A 42 -6.85 -20.09 7.87
N GLU A 43 -5.55 -20.17 8.08
CA GLU A 43 -4.84 -19.33 9.04
C GLU A 43 -4.83 -17.87 8.58
N VAL A 44 -4.74 -17.66 7.26
CA VAL A 44 -4.83 -16.31 6.68
C VAL A 44 -6.21 -15.71 6.95
N LEU A 45 -7.29 -16.49 6.78
CA LEU A 45 -8.64 -16.04 7.07
C LEU A 45 -8.76 -15.56 8.52
N ASP A 46 -8.25 -16.37 9.46
CA ASP A 46 -8.27 -16.01 10.87
C ASP A 46 -7.51 -14.71 11.13
N LEU A 47 -6.38 -14.54 10.46
CA LEU A 47 -5.54 -13.34 10.61
C LEU A 47 -6.26 -12.09 10.10
N LEU A 48 -6.85 -12.17 8.91
CA LEU A 48 -7.57 -11.03 8.33
C LEU A 48 -8.72 -10.61 9.24
N LEU A 49 -9.47 -11.58 9.76
CA LEU A 49 -10.61 -11.31 10.63
C LEU A 49 -10.17 -10.75 11.99
N SER A 50 -9.20 -11.38 12.64
CA SER A 50 -8.75 -10.97 13.97
C SER A 50 -8.07 -9.60 13.96
N LYS A 51 -7.34 -9.28 12.89
CA LYS A 51 -6.65 -8.00 12.75
C LYS A 51 -7.49 -6.93 12.07
N ARG A 52 -8.69 -7.28 11.62
CA ARG A 52 -9.61 -6.38 10.93
C ARG A 52 -8.97 -5.70 9.72
N ILE A 53 -8.26 -6.46 8.94
CA ILE A 53 -7.64 -6.00 7.69
C ILE A 53 -8.27 -6.72 6.52
N THR A 54 -8.20 -6.10 5.34
CA THR A 54 -8.82 -6.65 4.12
C THR A 54 -7.82 -7.36 3.22
N GLY A 55 -6.53 -7.28 3.54
CA GLY A 55 -5.51 -7.94 2.76
C GLY A 55 -4.12 -7.65 3.31
N ALA A 56 -3.14 -8.37 2.79
CA ALA A 56 -1.75 -8.25 3.23
C ALA A 56 -0.77 -8.67 2.13
N PRO A 57 0.45 -8.13 2.17
CA PRO A 57 1.50 -8.62 1.28
C PRO A 57 1.95 -10.02 1.69
N VAL A 58 2.28 -10.83 0.70
CA VAL A 58 2.79 -12.18 0.88
C VAL A 58 4.27 -12.18 0.56
N LEU A 59 5.06 -12.70 1.48
CA LEU A 59 6.52 -12.73 1.37
C LEU A 59 7.02 -14.17 1.25
N ASN A 60 8.13 -14.34 0.52
CA ASN A 60 8.85 -15.61 0.48
C ASN A 60 9.83 -15.70 1.66
N ASP A 61 10.61 -16.76 1.70
CA ASP A 61 11.58 -16.99 2.79
C ASP A 61 12.71 -15.96 2.81
N GLN A 62 12.97 -15.29 1.69
CA GLN A 62 13.96 -14.25 1.61
C GLN A 62 13.41 -12.86 1.97
N GLY A 63 12.13 -12.79 2.34
CA GLY A 63 11.50 -11.52 2.67
C GLY A 63 11.07 -10.70 1.47
N GLU A 64 11.09 -11.29 0.28
CA GLU A 64 10.67 -10.60 -0.93
C GLU A 64 9.15 -10.71 -1.10
N VAL A 65 8.52 -9.66 -1.62
CA VAL A 65 7.08 -9.67 -1.90
C VAL A 65 6.83 -10.53 -3.13
N VAL A 66 6.03 -11.58 -2.97
CA VAL A 66 5.67 -12.48 -4.06
C VAL A 66 4.21 -12.34 -4.50
N GLY A 67 3.40 -11.62 -3.72
CA GLY A 67 2.00 -11.39 -4.08
C GLY A 67 1.25 -10.64 -3.00
N LEU A 68 -0.06 -10.53 -3.21
CA LEU A 68 -1.00 -9.97 -2.26
C LEU A 68 -2.15 -10.95 -2.08
N ILE A 69 -2.65 -11.04 -0.87
CA ILE A 69 -3.88 -11.78 -0.58
C ILE A 69 -4.89 -10.80 -0.01
N ASP A 70 -6.11 -10.82 -0.51
CA ASP A 70 -7.17 -9.95 -0.03
C ASP A 70 -8.47 -10.73 0.23
N ASP A 71 -9.49 -10.01 0.69
CA ASP A 71 -10.79 -10.59 1.00
C ASP A 71 -11.44 -11.23 -0.24
N LYS A 72 -11.26 -10.65 -1.42
CA LYS A 72 -11.81 -11.20 -2.65
C LYS A 72 -11.16 -12.55 -3.00
N ASP A 73 -9.85 -12.65 -2.83
CA ASP A 73 -9.14 -13.92 -3.01
C ASP A 73 -9.68 -14.99 -2.05
N CYS A 74 -9.96 -14.58 -0.81
CA CYS A 74 -10.53 -15.47 0.20
C CYS A 74 -11.94 -15.95 -0.16
N LEU A 75 -12.74 -15.08 -0.77
CA LEU A 75 -14.06 -15.49 -1.28
C LEU A 75 -13.93 -16.53 -2.38
N ASN A 76 -12.93 -16.42 -3.23
CA ASN A 76 -12.67 -17.44 -4.26
C ASN A 76 -12.28 -18.78 -3.64
N ILE A 77 -11.55 -18.76 -2.53
CA ILE A 77 -11.21 -19.98 -1.79
C ILE A 77 -12.48 -20.66 -1.31
N LEU A 78 -13.41 -19.90 -0.74
CA LEU A 78 -14.69 -20.42 -0.26
C LEU A 78 -15.49 -21.06 -1.38
N LEU A 79 -15.57 -20.42 -2.54
CA LEU A 79 -16.26 -20.97 -3.70
C LEU A 79 -15.62 -22.27 -4.18
N GLY A 80 -14.29 -22.32 -4.25
CA GLY A 80 -13.56 -23.52 -4.64
C GLY A 80 -13.86 -24.69 -3.70
N GLY A 81 -13.85 -24.42 -2.39
CA GLY A 81 -14.19 -25.44 -1.39
C GLY A 81 -15.63 -25.88 -1.42
N ALA A 82 -16.57 -24.92 -1.54
CA ALA A 82 -18.00 -25.21 -1.48
C ALA A 82 -18.54 -25.86 -2.75
N TYR A 83 -18.13 -25.37 -3.92
CA TYR A 83 -18.68 -25.82 -5.20
C TYR A 83 -17.94 -26.97 -5.83
N TYR A 84 -16.64 -27.04 -5.62
CA TYR A 84 -15.79 -28.03 -6.30
C TYR A 84 -15.29 -29.10 -5.37
N ASN A 85 -15.78 -29.11 -4.13
CA ASN A 85 -15.39 -30.09 -3.11
C ASN A 85 -13.87 -30.18 -2.97
N HIS A 86 -13.20 -29.02 -3.07
CA HIS A 86 -11.76 -28.93 -2.97
C HIS A 86 -11.34 -28.86 -1.51
N PRO A 87 -10.44 -29.73 -1.03
CA PRO A 87 -10.01 -29.70 0.38
C PRO A 87 -9.06 -28.56 0.63
N VAL A 88 -9.58 -27.42 1.13
CA VAL A 88 -8.79 -26.22 1.35
C VAL A 88 -7.86 -26.29 2.56
N GLU A 89 -8.04 -27.27 3.45
CA GLU A 89 -7.24 -27.39 4.67
C GLU A 89 -5.74 -27.53 4.42
N LYS A 90 -5.38 -28.05 3.26
CA LYS A 90 -3.98 -28.27 2.89
C LYS A 90 -3.43 -27.21 1.97
N ASP A 91 -4.27 -26.28 1.56
CA ASP A 91 -3.88 -25.23 0.62
C ASP A 91 -3.13 -24.12 1.36
N THR A 92 -2.15 -23.53 0.66
CA THR A 92 -1.39 -22.40 1.16
C THR A 92 -1.80 -21.12 0.43
N VAL A 93 -1.47 -19.99 1.02
CA VAL A 93 -1.81 -18.68 0.45
C VAL A 93 -1.18 -18.47 -0.92
N GLY A 94 -0.03 -19.07 -1.18
CA GLY A 94 0.65 -18.95 -2.46
C GLY A 94 -0.17 -19.43 -3.64
N GLU A 95 -1.14 -20.33 -3.40
CA GLU A 95 -2.01 -20.85 -4.45
C GLU A 95 -3.16 -19.90 -4.80
N TYR A 96 -3.49 -18.97 -3.91
CA TYR A 96 -4.65 -18.07 -4.06
C TYR A 96 -4.29 -16.59 -4.17
N MET A 97 -3.07 -16.22 -3.82
CA MET A 97 -2.65 -14.83 -3.86
C MET A 97 -2.62 -14.29 -5.29
N SER A 98 -2.81 -12.98 -5.41
CA SER A 98 -2.65 -12.28 -6.68
C SER A 98 -1.18 -11.89 -6.85
N ASN A 99 -0.64 -12.12 -8.04
CA ASN A 99 0.69 -11.65 -8.41
C ASN A 99 0.64 -10.23 -8.97
N VAL A 100 -0.56 -9.73 -9.24
CA VAL A 100 -0.76 -8.38 -9.79
C VAL A 100 -0.77 -7.40 -8.64
N MET A 101 0.29 -6.61 -8.55
CA MET A 101 0.41 -5.61 -7.49
C MET A 101 1.13 -4.38 -8.04
N LYS A 102 0.80 -3.24 -7.49
CA LYS A 102 1.47 -1.99 -7.82
C LYS A 102 2.38 -1.61 -6.68
N SER A 103 3.62 -1.34 -6.99
CA SER A 103 4.59 -0.82 -6.04
C SER A 103 5.06 0.57 -6.48
N ILE A 104 5.45 1.37 -5.49
CA ILE A 104 6.04 2.69 -5.68
C ILE A 104 7.31 2.77 -4.85
N SER A 105 8.13 3.77 -5.16
CA SER A 105 9.39 4.00 -4.47
C SER A 105 9.18 4.83 -3.20
N ILE A 106 10.03 4.62 -2.20
CA ILE A 106 10.10 5.49 -1.02
C ILE A 106 10.41 6.96 -1.38
N ASP A 107 10.86 7.23 -2.60
CA ASP A 107 11.14 8.58 -3.08
C ASP A 107 9.88 9.32 -3.53
N PHE A 108 8.74 8.65 -3.62
CA PHE A 108 7.48 9.29 -3.98
C PHE A 108 7.06 10.25 -2.87
N ASP A 109 6.51 11.40 -3.28
CA ASP A 109 5.81 12.27 -2.36
C ASP A 109 4.30 11.99 -2.40
N ILE A 110 3.56 12.66 -1.54
CA ILE A 110 2.11 12.45 -1.42
C ILE A 110 1.37 12.80 -2.72
N ILE A 111 1.84 13.78 -3.47
CA ILE A 111 1.23 14.16 -4.75
C ILE A 111 1.43 13.06 -5.78
N ASN A 112 2.64 12.50 -5.87
CA ASN A 112 2.92 11.37 -6.75
C ASN A 112 2.02 10.18 -6.42
N VAL A 113 1.87 9.88 -5.12
CA VAL A 113 1.03 8.77 -4.67
C VAL A 113 -0.43 9.01 -5.01
N ALA A 114 -0.92 10.23 -4.76
CA ALA A 114 -2.31 10.60 -5.09
C ALA A 114 -2.59 10.38 -6.58
N ASN A 115 -1.68 10.84 -7.43
CA ASN A 115 -1.81 10.65 -8.88
C ASN A 115 -1.85 9.16 -9.25
N THR A 116 -1.02 8.35 -8.60
CA THR A 116 -1.01 6.91 -8.84
C THR A 116 -2.37 6.29 -8.48
N PHE A 117 -2.96 6.68 -7.35
CA PHE A 117 -4.29 6.19 -6.98
C PHE A 117 -5.38 6.62 -7.97
N LEU A 118 -5.27 7.83 -8.51
CA LEU A 118 -6.27 8.34 -9.46
C LEU A 118 -6.18 7.67 -10.83
N THR A 119 -5.01 7.17 -11.20
CA THR A 119 -4.77 6.60 -12.53
C THR A 119 -4.75 5.08 -12.56
N THR A 120 -4.93 4.43 -11.41
CA THR A 120 -4.93 2.97 -11.30
C THR A 120 -6.11 2.51 -10.46
N PRO A 121 -6.55 1.23 -10.60
CA PRO A 121 -7.65 0.71 -9.80
C PRO A 121 -7.24 0.17 -8.43
N TYR A 122 -5.99 0.31 -8.05
CA TYR A 122 -5.48 -0.27 -6.81
C TYR A 122 -5.99 0.48 -5.59
N LYS A 123 -6.33 -0.25 -4.55
CA LYS A 123 -6.80 0.32 -3.27
C LYS A 123 -5.66 0.60 -2.31
N ARG A 124 -4.52 -0.05 -2.54
CA ARG A 124 -3.30 0.09 -1.74
C ARG A 124 -2.10 -0.05 -2.65
N LEU A 125 -1.01 0.56 -2.24
CA LEU A 125 0.23 0.50 -2.98
C LEU A 125 1.33 0.03 -2.03
N LEU A 126 2.16 -0.88 -2.51
CA LEU A 126 3.35 -1.27 -1.77
C LEU A 126 4.44 -0.23 -1.97
N VAL A 127 5.17 0.06 -0.91
CA VAL A 127 6.27 1.03 -0.96
C VAL A 127 7.58 0.25 -0.82
N MET A 128 8.43 0.38 -1.82
CA MET A 128 9.69 -0.37 -1.90
C MET A 128 10.87 0.56 -1.66
N ASP A 129 11.88 0.07 -0.96
CA ASP A 129 13.10 0.83 -0.76
C ASP A 129 14.03 0.71 -1.98
N HIS A 130 15.19 1.37 -1.91
CA HIS A 130 16.16 1.38 -3.01
C HIS A 130 16.80 0.02 -3.29
N ASP A 131 16.74 -0.88 -2.32
CA ASP A 131 17.23 -2.26 -2.47
C ASP A 131 16.15 -3.22 -2.98
N GLY A 132 14.96 -2.69 -3.30
CA GLY A 132 13.86 -3.48 -3.79
C GLY A 132 13.14 -4.27 -2.69
N LYS A 133 13.34 -3.92 -1.44
CA LYS A 133 12.68 -4.54 -0.30
C LYS A 133 11.44 -3.75 0.10
N LEU A 134 10.49 -4.44 0.71
CA LEU A 134 9.27 -3.82 1.21
C LEU A 134 9.60 -2.86 2.35
N ALA A 135 9.26 -1.60 2.17
CA ALA A 135 9.42 -0.56 3.19
C ALA A 135 8.11 -0.30 3.94
N GLY A 136 6.98 -0.49 3.26
CA GLY A 136 5.68 -0.25 3.85
C GLY A 136 4.55 -0.36 2.85
N GLN A 137 3.40 0.14 3.25
CA GLN A 137 2.19 0.13 2.42
C GLN A 137 1.44 1.44 2.64
N ILE A 138 0.84 1.97 1.59
CA ILE A 138 0.05 3.19 1.70
C ILE A 138 -1.33 2.96 1.08
N SER A 139 -2.35 3.54 1.71
CA SER A 139 -3.73 3.46 1.28
C SER A 139 -4.24 4.85 0.88
N ARG A 140 -5.40 4.89 0.22
CA ARG A 140 -6.07 6.17 -0.10
C ARG A 140 -6.37 6.96 1.18
N ARG A 141 -6.71 6.27 2.26
CA ARG A 141 -7.01 6.91 3.55
C ARG A 141 -5.78 7.63 4.11
N ASP A 142 -4.61 7.05 3.95
CA ASP A 142 -3.35 7.69 4.37
C ASP A 142 -3.13 8.99 3.59
N ILE A 143 -3.45 8.98 2.29
CA ILE A 143 -3.33 10.18 1.45
C ILE A 143 -4.31 11.26 1.90
N LEU A 144 -5.55 10.88 2.23
CA LEU A 144 -6.53 11.84 2.74
C LEU A 144 -6.02 12.50 4.02
N ARG A 145 -5.42 11.72 4.91
CA ARG A 145 -4.83 12.24 6.14
C ARG A 145 -3.68 13.21 5.84
N ALA A 146 -2.83 12.87 4.88
CA ALA A 146 -1.73 13.73 4.46
C ALA A 146 -2.24 15.06 3.90
N ILE A 147 -3.26 15.01 3.05
CA ILE A 147 -3.85 16.21 2.48
C ILE A 147 -4.44 17.10 3.57
N LYS A 148 -5.14 16.49 4.51
CA LYS A 148 -5.71 17.23 5.64
C LYS A 148 -4.61 17.92 6.45
N ASP A 149 -3.53 17.21 6.73
CA ASP A 149 -2.41 17.77 7.51
C ASP A 149 -1.71 18.91 6.75
N MET A 150 -1.55 18.78 5.44
CA MET A 150 -0.98 19.84 4.61
C MET A 150 -1.79 21.12 4.65
N ASN A 151 -3.10 21.00 4.79
CA ASN A 151 -4.02 22.13 4.79
C ASN A 151 -4.26 22.72 6.19
N MET A 152 -3.78 22.04 7.24
CA MET A 152 -3.99 22.52 8.62
C MET A 152 -3.32 23.86 8.90
N GLY A 153 -2.31 24.25 8.14
CA GLY A 153 -1.62 25.52 8.29
C GLY A 153 -2.15 26.63 7.40
N SER A 154 -3.14 26.36 6.56
CA SER A 154 -3.67 27.35 5.62
C SER A 154 -5.03 27.87 6.08
N THR A 155 -5.26 29.15 5.82
CA THR A 155 -6.56 29.76 6.05
C THR A 155 -7.41 29.49 4.81
N TRP A 156 -8.39 28.71 4.99
CA TRP A 156 -9.35 28.39 3.93
C TRP A 156 -10.39 29.47 3.83
#